data_051bc2312ce84481b2838db43bb7316b
#
_entry.id   051bc2312ce84481b2838db43bb7316b
#
_cell.length_a   1.000
_cell.length_b   1.000
_cell.length_c   1.000
_cell.angle_alpha   90.00
_cell.angle_beta   90.00
_cell.angle_gamma   90.00
#
_symmetry.space_group_name_H-M   'P 1'
#
loop_
_entity.id
_entity.type
_entity.pdbx_description
1 polymer ?
#
loop_
_entity_poly.entity_id
_entity_poly.type
_entity_poly.pdbx_seq_one_letter_code
_entity_poly.pdbx_strand_id
1 'polypeptide(L)'
;MYIVTLLFLDFWASWCGPCRAQEPHLVRLYQEYKDRGFGILGISLDVNTASWLSVLAKKENLWPELCIAGKEDDKRIRELYSITGIPFGVLLDKSGKIISVVNAGWQYLKMILNEYYKADDKRSAK
;
A
#
# COMPACT_ATOMS: atom_id res chain seq x y z
N MET A 1 -7.05 -17.78 9.60
CA MET A 1 -7.53 -16.50 9.02
C MET A 1 -6.76 -15.35 9.62
N TYR A 2 -6.20 -14.48 8.77
CA TYR A 2 -5.49 -13.30 9.25
C TYR A 2 -6.47 -12.14 9.40
N ILE A 3 -6.41 -11.47 10.55
CA ILE A 3 -7.12 -10.22 10.75
C ILE A 3 -6.15 -9.10 10.39
N VAL A 4 -6.52 -8.27 9.42
CA VAL A 4 -5.71 -7.12 9.04
C VAL A 4 -5.84 -6.04 10.10
N THR A 5 -4.71 -5.69 10.73
CA THR A 5 -4.65 -4.64 11.75
C THR A 5 -4.16 -3.32 11.19
N LEU A 6 -3.32 -3.38 10.16
CA LEU A 6 -2.87 -2.22 9.40
C LEU A 6 -2.98 -2.53 7.91
N LEU A 7 -3.56 -1.60 7.15
CA LEU A 7 -3.68 -1.72 5.71
C LEU A 7 -2.97 -0.56 5.03
N PHE A 8 -2.01 -0.89 4.17
CA PHE A 8 -1.31 0.09 3.35
C PHE A 8 -1.94 0.16 1.97
N LEU A 9 -2.48 1.32 1.63
CA LEU A 9 -2.99 1.59 0.28
C LEU A 9 -1.82 2.10 -0.56
N ASP A 10 -1.41 1.32 -1.55
CA ASP A 10 -0.28 1.63 -2.42
C ASP A 10 -0.80 2.15 -3.76
N PHE A 11 -0.75 3.47 -3.95
CA PHE A 11 -1.15 4.11 -5.22
C PHE A 11 0.05 4.14 -6.15
N TRP A 12 -0.10 3.52 -7.31
CA TRP A 12 0.98 3.31 -8.27
C TRP A 12 0.46 3.28 -9.71
N ALA A 13 1.36 3.15 -10.67
CA ALA A 13 1.01 2.88 -12.06
C ALA A 13 2.15 2.11 -12.73
N SER A 14 1.82 1.38 -13.78
CA SER A 14 2.81 0.55 -14.51
C SER A 14 3.93 1.40 -15.11
N TRP A 15 3.64 2.65 -15.47
CA TRP A 15 4.59 3.59 -16.08
C TRP A 15 5.41 4.37 -15.06
N CYS A 16 5.11 4.21 -13.78
CA CYS A 16 5.78 4.97 -12.72
C CYS A 16 7.07 4.26 -12.30
N GLY A 17 8.22 4.76 -12.75
CA GLY A 17 9.53 4.19 -12.42
C GLY A 17 9.79 4.07 -10.92
N PRO A 18 9.64 5.16 -10.14
CA PRO A 18 9.85 5.11 -8.69
C PRO A 18 8.90 4.15 -7.97
N CYS A 19 7.65 4.05 -8.42
CA CYS A 19 6.68 3.08 -7.86
C CYS A 19 7.18 1.66 -8.06
N ARG A 20 7.67 1.35 -9.27
CA ARG A 20 8.16 0.02 -9.61
C ARG A 20 9.46 -0.29 -8.86
N ALA A 21 10.31 0.72 -8.65
CA ALA A 21 11.57 0.56 -7.93
C ALA A 21 11.36 0.24 -6.44
N GLN A 22 10.31 0.75 -5.82
CA GLN A 22 10.05 0.47 -4.40
C GLN A 22 9.35 -0.88 -4.16
N GLU A 23 8.78 -1.48 -5.18
CA GLU A 23 8.00 -2.71 -5.04
C GLU A 23 8.75 -3.85 -4.34
N PRO A 24 10.01 -4.18 -4.66
CA PRO A 24 10.73 -5.23 -3.94
C PRO A 24 10.86 -4.94 -2.44
N HIS A 25 10.93 -3.68 -2.06
CA HIS A 25 11.00 -3.28 -0.66
C HIS A 25 9.65 -3.46 0.03
N LEU A 26 8.54 -3.16 -0.67
CA LEU A 26 7.20 -3.41 -0.15
C LEU A 26 6.96 -4.90 0.04
N VAL A 27 7.44 -5.74 -0.89
CA VAL A 27 7.34 -7.20 -0.77
C VAL A 27 8.04 -7.67 0.51
N ARG A 28 9.23 -7.16 0.78
CA ARG A 28 9.96 -7.52 2.01
C ARG A 28 9.23 -7.09 3.27
N LEU A 29 8.69 -5.88 3.29
CA LEU A 29 7.90 -5.40 4.43
C LEU A 29 6.64 -6.23 4.63
N TYR A 30 5.97 -6.58 3.54
CA TYR A 30 4.80 -7.44 3.60
C TYR A 30 5.15 -8.82 4.21
N GLN A 31 6.22 -9.44 3.73
CA GLN A 31 6.66 -10.75 4.23
C GLN A 31 7.06 -10.69 5.70
N GLU A 32 7.65 -9.58 6.14
CA GLU A 32 8.08 -9.41 7.52
C GLU A 32 6.91 -9.23 8.49
N TYR A 33 5.87 -8.49 8.08
CA TYR A 33 4.79 -8.10 8.99
C TYR A 33 3.43 -8.73 8.71
N LYS A 34 3.27 -9.51 7.64
CA LYS A 34 1.96 -10.08 7.29
C LYS A 34 1.36 -10.93 8.41
N ASP A 35 2.19 -11.69 9.11
CA ASP A 35 1.74 -12.54 10.21
C ASP A 35 1.33 -11.74 11.45
N ARG A 36 1.69 -10.46 11.48
CA ARG A 36 1.30 -9.52 12.52
C ARG A 36 0.04 -8.74 12.15
N GLY A 37 -0.53 -9.01 10.98
CA GLY A 37 -1.74 -8.35 10.50
C GLY A 37 -1.51 -7.19 9.53
N PHE A 38 -0.31 -7.05 8.98
CA PHE A 38 -0.03 -6.04 7.96
C PHE A 38 -0.53 -6.52 6.60
N GLY A 39 -1.39 -5.72 5.97
CA GLY A 39 -1.88 -5.97 4.62
C GLY A 39 -1.54 -4.83 3.68
N ILE A 40 -1.50 -5.14 2.39
CA ILE A 40 -1.32 -4.15 1.33
C ILE A 40 -2.46 -4.30 0.33
N LEU A 41 -2.96 -3.18 -0.17
CA LEU A 41 -3.88 -3.12 -1.30
C LEU A 41 -3.25 -2.20 -2.34
N GLY A 42 -2.91 -2.76 -3.50
CA GLY A 42 -2.40 -1.96 -4.61
C GLY A 42 -3.55 -1.32 -5.37
N ILE A 43 -3.42 -0.02 -5.67
CA ILE A 43 -4.43 0.73 -6.40
C ILE A 43 -3.74 1.44 -7.56
N SER A 44 -3.94 0.90 -8.76
CA SER A 44 -3.33 1.45 -9.97
C SER A 44 -4.13 2.63 -10.50
N LEU A 45 -3.39 3.66 -10.91
CA LEU A 45 -3.93 4.82 -11.61
C LEU A 45 -3.72 4.71 -13.13
N ASP A 46 -3.40 3.52 -13.63
CA ASP A 46 -3.23 3.28 -15.06
C ASP A 46 -4.51 3.56 -15.83
N VAL A 47 -4.44 4.40 -16.84
CA VAL A 47 -5.54 4.62 -17.77
C VAL A 47 -5.65 3.44 -18.72
N ASN A 48 -4.51 2.86 -19.11
CA ASN A 48 -4.46 1.68 -19.98
C ASN A 48 -4.45 0.42 -19.13
N THR A 49 -5.60 -0.24 -19.06
CA THR A 49 -5.78 -1.47 -18.29
C THR A 49 -4.87 -2.60 -18.78
N ALA A 50 -4.60 -2.67 -20.08
CA ALA A 50 -3.72 -3.71 -20.65
C ALA A 50 -2.29 -3.56 -20.12
N SER A 51 -1.79 -2.33 -19.97
CA SER A 51 -0.47 -2.08 -19.39
C SER A 51 -0.40 -2.55 -17.95
N TRP A 52 -1.44 -2.26 -17.16
CA TRP A 52 -1.55 -2.71 -15.77
C TRP A 52 -1.54 -4.25 -15.69
N LEU A 53 -2.37 -4.92 -16.47
CA LEU A 53 -2.45 -6.38 -16.49
C LEU A 53 -1.13 -7.02 -16.91
N SER A 54 -0.42 -6.41 -17.86
CA SER A 54 0.88 -6.89 -18.31
C SER A 54 1.91 -6.89 -17.18
N VAL A 55 1.90 -5.85 -16.34
CA VAL A 55 2.80 -5.78 -15.20
C VAL A 55 2.40 -6.80 -14.13
N LEU A 56 1.10 -6.92 -13.82
CA LEU A 56 0.63 -7.90 -12.84
C LEU A 56 1.00 -9.33 -13.22
N ALA A 57 1.00 -9.65 -14.51
CA ALA A 57 1.34 -11.00 -14.99
C ALA A 57 2.80 -11.35 -14.73
N LYS A 58 3.66 -10.36 -14.54
CA LYS A 58 5.11 -10.54 -14.36
C LYS A 58 5.56 -10.47 -12.91
N LYS A 59 4.67 -10.12 -11.99
CA LYS A 59 5.04 -9.99 -10.58
C LYS A 59 4.32 -11.03 -9.73
N GLU A 60 4.85 -11.27 -8.52
CA GLU A 60 4.19 -12.11 -7.55
C GLU A 60 2.94 -11.41 -7.03
N ASN A 61 1.80 -12.13 -7.04
CA ASN A 61 0.53 -11.59 -6.56
C ASN A 61 0.40 -11.88 -5.06
N LEU A 62 1.13 -11.13 -4.24
CA LEU A 62 1.14 -11.33 -2.80
C LEU A 62 -0.01 -10.62 -2.09
N TRP A 63 -0.59 -9.60 -2.73
CA TRP A 63 -1.71 -8.83 -2.18
C TRP A 63 -2.67 -8.42 -3.29
N PRO A 64 -3.92 -8.05 -2.92
CA PRO A 64 -4.91 -7.63 -3.93
C PRO A 64 -4.48 -6.37 -4.68
N GLU A 65 -4.86 -6.30 -5.96
CA GLU A 65 -4.60 -5.17 -6.83
C GLU A 65 -5.87 -4.71 -7.51
N LEU A 66 -6.10 -3.41 -7.52
CA LEU A 66 -7.24 -2.78 -8.19
C LEU A 66 -6.74 -1.73 -9.17
N CYS A 67 -7.52 -1.49 -10.22
CA CYS A 67 -7.28 -0.38 -11.15
C CYS A 67 -8.51 0.52 -11.15
N ILE A 68 -8.34 1.78 -10.76
CA ILE A 68 -9.45 2.73 -10.61
C ILE A 68 -9.52 3.79 -11.70
N ALA A 69 -8.44 3.99 -12.46
CA ALA A 69 -8.40 5.02 -13.49
C ALA A 69 -9.53 4.87 -14.50
N GLY A 70 -10.21 5.94 -14.82
CA GLY A 70 -11.35 5.92 -15.71
C GLY A 70 -12.63 5.36 -15.10
N LYS A 71 -12.58 4.95 -13.83
CA LYS A 71 -13.77 4.52 -13.08
C LYS A 71 -14.43 5.74 -12.43
N GLU A 72 -15.70 5.56 -12.06
CA GLU A 72 -16.49 6.63 -11.46
C GLU A 72 -15.83 7.21 -10.20
N ASP A 73 -15.18 6.38 -9.40
CA ASP A 73 -14.59 6.78 -8.13
C ASP A 73 -13.16 7.31 -8.23
N ASP A 74 -12.53 7.29 -9.41
CA ASP A 74 -11.13 7.71 -9.58
C ASP A 74 -10.90 9.13 -9.06
N LYS A 75 -11.62 10.09 -9.59
CA LYS A 75 -11.49 11.50 -9.20
C LYS A 75 -11.77 11.70 -7.71
N ARG A 76 -12.80 11.04 -7.22
CA ARG A 76 -13.21 11.12 -5.81
C ARG A 76 -12.11 10.62 -4.87
N ILE A 77 -11.49 9.50 -5.20
CA ILE A 77 -10.42 8.93 -4.38
C ILE A 77 -9.19 9.82 -4.40
N ARG A 78 -8.80 10.34 -5.56
CA ARG A 78 -7.68 11.26 -5.67
C ARG A 78 -7.88 12.53 -4.84
N GLU A 79 -9.08 13.07 -4.85
CA GLU A 79 -9.41 14.25 -4.06
C GLU A 79 -9.46 13.95 -2.57
N LEU A 80 -10.07 12.81 -2.20
CA LEU A 80 -10.22 12.39 -0.81
C LEU A 80 -8.86 12.27 -0.09
N TYR A 81 -7.87 11.71 -0.77
CA TYR A 81 -6.55 11.51 -0.19
C TYR A 81 -5.55 12.58 -0.62
N SER A 82 -5.97 13.59 -1.37
CA SER A 82 -5.11 14.66 -1.89
C SER A 82 -3.92 14.13 -2.68
N ILE A 83 -4.19 13.16 -3.57
CA ILE A 83 -3.14 12.53 -4.37
C ILE A 83 -2.76 13.45 -5.53
N THR A 84 -1.55 14.01 -5.46
CA THR A 84 -1.02 14.90 -6.50
C THR A 84 0.12 14.26 -7.30
N GLY A 85 0.63 13.12 -6.83
CA GLY A 85 1.70 12.38 -7.50
C GLY A 85 1.85 10.99 -6.91
N ILE A 86 2.58 10.14 -7.61
CA ILE A 86 2.89 8.77 -7.17
C ILE A 86 4.41 8.53 -7.24
N PRO A 87 4.98 7.64 -6.40
CA PRO A 87 4.30 6.78 -5.43
C PRO A 87 3.67 7.57 -4.28
N PHE A 88 2.53 7.08 -3.83
CA PHE A 88 1.78 7.68 -2.73
C PHE A 88 1.12 6.55 -1.95
N GLY A 89 1.17 6.62 -0.64
CA GLY A 89 0.58 5.58 0.19
C GLY A 89 -0.18 6.14 1.37
N VAL A 90 -1.17 5.39 1.82
CA VAL A 90 -1.96 5.72 3.00
C VAL A 90 -2.03 4.50 3.89
N LEU A 91 -1.69 4.67 5.16
CA LEU A 91 -1.74 3.59 6.13
C LEU A 91 -2.98 3.75 7.00
N LEU A 92 -3.83 2.72 7.01
CA LEU A 92 -5.09 2.69 7.75
C LEU A 92 -5.01 1.68 8.89
N ASP A 93 -5.69 1.98 10.01
CA ASP A 93 -5.89 0.99 11.06
C ASP A 93 -7.11 0.10 10.73
N LYS A 94 -7.41 -0.86 11.59
CA LYS A 94 -8.51 -1.81 11.38
C LYS A 94 -9.89 -1.16 11.37
N SER A 95 -10.02 0.06 11.88
CA SER A 95 -11.28 0.81 11.84
C SER A 95 -11.41 1.66 10.58
N GLY A 96 -10.37 1.68 9.73
CA GLY A 96 -10.33 2.50 8.52
C GLY A 96 -9.80 3.91 8.76
N LYS A 97 -9.32 4.20 9.95
CA LYS A 97 -8.77 5.51 10.28
C LYS A 97 -7.36 5.66 9.71
N ILE A 98 -7.06 6.82 9.15
CA ILE A 98 -5.72 7.12 8.62
C ILE A 98 -4.74 7.28 9.78
N ILE A 99 -3.71 6.44 9.78
CA ILE A 99 -2.60 6.54 10.73
C ILE A 99 -1.50 7.45 10.17
N SER A 100 -1.21 7.31 8.88
CA SER A 100 -0.17 8.09 8.24
C SER A 100 -0.35 8.17 6.74
N VAL A 101 0.09 9.27 6.16
CA VAL A 101 0.25 9.44 4.71
C VAL A 101 1.73 9.21 4.40
N VAL A 102 2.00 8.29 3.48
CA VAL A 102 3.37 7.86 3.15
C VAL A 102 3.69 8.31 1.73
N ASN A 103 4.22 9.51 1.59
CA ASN A 103 4.64 10.04 0.30
C ASN A 103 6.17 10.17 0.18
N ALA A 104 6.90 9.76 1.22
CA ALA A 104 8.37 9.85 1.29
C ALA A 104 9.08 8.53 0.98
N GLY A 105 8.34 7.50 0.56
CA GLY A 105 8.90 6.23 0.17
C GLY A 105 8.80 5.14 1.24
N TRP A 106 9.26 3.95 0.86
CA TRP A 106 9.12 2.74 1.69
C TRP A 106 9.91 2.79 3.00
N GLN A 107 11.00 3.56 3.06
CA GLN A 107 11.80 3.69 4.28
C GLN A 107 10.97 4.29 5.42
N TYR A 108 10.15 5.27 5.10
CA TYR A 108 9.26 5.89 6.06
C TYR A 108 8.20 4.89 6.55
N LEU A 109 7.63 4.12 5.64
CA LEU A 109 6.68 3.06 5.98
C LEU A 109 7.34 2.03 6.91
N LYS A 110 8.56 1.61 6.60
CA LYS A 110 9.32 0.67 7.44
C LYS A 110 9.47 1.19 8.87
N MET A 111 9.80 2.46 9.01
CA MET A 111 9.95 3.09 10.33
C MET A 111 8.63 3.04 11.11
N ILE A 112 7.52 3.40 10.46
CA ILE A 112 6.20 3.38 11.10
C ILE A 112 5.81 1.97 11.54
N LEU A 113 6.02 0.98 10.68
CA LEU A 113 5.68 -0.42 11.00
C LEU A 113 6.50 -0.94 12.17
N ASN A 114 7.80 -0.64 12.18
CA ASN A 114 8.67 -1.02 13.29
C ASN A 114 8.17 -0.45 14.62
N GLU A 115 7.84 0.82 14.63
CA GLU A 115 7.37 1.49 15.85
C GLU A 115 6.00 0.97 16.29
N TYR A 116 5.09 0.80 15.34
CA TYR A 116 3.74 0.31 15.63
C TYR A 116 3.76 -1.09 16.26
N TYR A 117 4.45 -2.03 15.62
CA TYR A 117 4.46 -3.41 16.09
C TYR A 117 5.32 -3.59 17.35
N LYS A 118 6.34 -2.76 17.54
CA LYS A 118 7.12 -2.74 18.77
C LYS A 118 6.28 -2.28 19.96
N ALA A 119 5.46 -1.26 19.77
CA ALA A 119 4.54 -0.78 20.79
C ALA A 119 3.47 -1.83 21.11
N ASP A 120 2.98 -2.53 20.09
CA ASP A 120 2.00 -3.61 20.23
C ASP A 120 2.58 -4.78 21.04
N ASP A 121 3.83 -5.16 20.77
CA ASP A 121 4.53 -6.19 21.54
C ASP A 121 4.63 -5.83 23.02
N LYS A 122 4.95 -4.58 23.33
CA LYS A 122 5.03 -4.11 24.72
C LYS A 122 3.68 -4.19 25.43
N ARG A 123 2.59 -3.92 24.72
CA ARG A 123 1.24 -4.04 25.28
C ARG A 123 0.88 -5.50 25.51
N SER A 124 1.25 -6.39 24.59
CA SER A 124 0.99 -7.83 24.72
C SER A 124 1.80 -8.48 25.85
N ALA A 125 2.95 -7.93 26.18
CA ALA A 125 3.83 -8.45 27.24
C ALA A 125 3.34 -8.16 28.66
N LYS A 126 2.32 -7.30 28.79
CA LYS A 126 1.69 -7.03 30.09
C LYS A 126 0.57 -8.07 30.38
#